data_bb8ec105284a7a31d4cc02a4efed462e
#
_entry.id   bb8ec105284a7a31d4cc02a4efed462e
#
_cell.length_a   1.000
_cell.length_b   1.000
_cell.length_c   1.000
_cell.angle_alpha   90.00
_cell.angle_beta   90.00
_cell.angle_gamma   90.00
#
_symmetry.space_group_name_H-M   'P 1'
#
loop_
_entity.id
_entity.type
_entity.pdbx_description
1 polymer ?
#
loop_
_entity_poly.entity_id
_entity_poly.type
_entity_poly.pdbx_seq_one_letter_code
_entity_poly.pdbx_strand_id
1 'polypeptide(L)'
;AYTYPDEFAECDGSAEIAKGVTIGQQKRKTFGLSYRTAIGNDTDDVNHGYKLHLIYGATASPTEKQHNSFNDSPDVNPFSWDVSTTPVSVAGHNPTASIEIDSTKADPTKLKALEDILYGSDKAEARLPLPDEIAQLMKASGD
;
A
#
# COMPACT_ATOMS: atom_id res chain seq x y z
N ALA A 1 -9.54 0.92 -8.23
CA ALA A 1 -10.07 -0.45 -8.27
C ALA A 1 -11.32 -0.51 -9.13
N TYR A 2 -11.59 -1.64 -9.77
CA TYR A 2 -12.82 -1.85 -10.56
C TYR A 2 -13.93 -2.53 -9.76
N THR A 3 -13.57 -3.10 -8.61
CA THR A 3 -14.51 -3.65 -7.63
C THR A 3 -14.22 -2.98 -6.30
N TYR A 4 -15.26 -2.70 -5.52
CA TYR A 4 -15.07 -2.13 -4.19
C TYR A 4 -14.40 -3.16 -3.27
N PRO A 5 -13.25 -2.84 -2.68
CA PRO A 5 -12.58 -3.74 -1.74
C PRO A 5 -13.26 -3.63 -0.37
N ASP A 6 -13.99 -4.65 0.05
CA ASP A 6 -14.77 -4.67 1.30
C ASP A 6 -13.86 -4.45 2.53
N GLU A 7 -12.62 -4.93 2.48
CA GLU A 7 -11.62 -4.73 3.53
C GLU A 7 -11.23 -3.25 3.72
N PHE A 8 -11.48 -2.42 2.71
CA PHE A 8 -11.20 -0.99 2.75
C PHE A 8 -12.33 -0.16 3.37
N ALA A 9 -13.47 -0.78 3.70
CA ALA A 9 -14.65 -0.07 4.20
C ALA A 9 -14.37 0.80 5.44
N GLU A 10 -13.62 0.28 6.41
CA GLU A 10 -13.23 1.05 7.60
C GLU A 10 -12.34 2.27 7.27
N CYS A 11 -11.50 2.15 6.26
CA CYS A 11 -10.63 3.24 5.81
C CYS A 11 -11.39 4.27 4.98
N ASP A 12 -12.44 3.86 4.29
CA ASP A 12 -13.35 4.70 3.50
C ASP A 12 -14.44 5.38 4.34
N GLY A 13 -14.55 5.06 5.62
CA GLY A 13 -15.56 5.59 6.52
C GLY A 13 -16.95 4.95 6.33
N SER A 14 -16.98 3.70 5.93
CA SER A 14 -18.18 2.88 5.83
C SER A 14 -18.21 1.81 6.93
N ALA A 15 -19.39 1.47 7.43
CA ALA A 15 -19.58 0.38 8.38
C ALA A 15 -20.84 -0.42 8.05
N GLU A 16 -20.79 -1.73 8.20
CA GLU A 16 -21.96 -2.60 8.09
C GLU A 16 -22.66 -2.69 9.46
N ILE A 17 -23.95 -2.34 9.51
CA ILE A 17 -24.77 -2.40 10.72
C ILE A 17 -25.70 -3.62 10.76
N ALA A 18 -25.95 -4.19 9.61
CA ALA A 18 -26.66 -5.46 9.44
C ALA A 18 -26.27 -6.05 8.08
N LYS A 19 -26.43 -7.35 7.88
CA LYS A 19 -26.07 -8.01 6.63
C LYS A 19 -26.67 -7.29 5.41
N GLY A 20 -25.79 -6.75 4.57
CA GLY A 20 -26.17 -5.98 3.37
C GLY A 20 -26.64 -4.56 3.63
N VAL A 21 -26.51 -4.04 4.86
CA VAL A 21 -26.88 -2.66 5.22
C VAL A 21 -25.65 -1.90 5.68
N THR A 22 -25.15 -1.00 4.83
CA THR A 22 -23.94 -0.23 5.07
C THR A 22 -24.28 1.25 5.31
N ILE A 23 -23.68 1.83 6.34
CA ILE A 23 -23.73 3.27 6.64
C ILE A 23 -22.40 3.94 6.26
N GLY A 24 -22.46 5.18 5.82
CA GLY A 24 -21.30 6.02 5.53
C GLY A 24 -21.01 7.03 6.63
N GLN A 25 -20.07 7.94 6.35
CA GLN A 25 -19.69 9.07 7.22
C GLN A 25 -19.16 8.65 8.62
N GLN A 26 -18.62 7.44 8.71
CA GLN A 26 -17.97 6.96 9.92
C GLN A 26 -16.52 7.47 10.01
N LYS A 27 -15.93 7.39 11.22
CA LYS A 27 -14.52 7.74 11.42
C LYS A 27 -13.65 6.85 10.55
N ARG A 28 -12.80 7.48 9.73
CA ARG A 28 -11.87 6.77 8.85
C ARG A 28 -10.68 6.24 9.60
N LYS A 29 -10.34 5.01 9.33
CA LYS A 29 -9.14 4.35 9.86
C LYS A 29 -7.92 4.73 9.01
N THR A 30 -6.82 5.04 9.68
CA THR A 30 -5.53 5.25 9.02
C THR A 30 -4.97 3.90 8.60
N PHE A 31 -4.32 3.84 7.44
CA PHE A 31 -3.74 2.61 6.91
C PHE A 31 -2.33 2.84 6.36
N GLY A 32 -1.63 1.76 6.11
CA GLY A 32 -0.39 1.74 5.35
C GLY A 32 -0.62 1.05 4.00
N LEU A 33 0.22 1.35 3.03
CA LEU A 33 0.15 0.81 1.68
C LEU A 33 1.52 0.36 1.21
N SER A 34 1.59 -0.82 0.59
CA SER A 34 2.77 -1.31 -0.12
C SER A 34 2.40 -1.70 -1.54
N TYR A 35 3.22 -1.28 -2.51
CA TYR A 35 3.07 -1.66 -3.91
C TYR A 35 4.42 -1.74 -4.63
N ARG A 36 4.43 -2.36 -5.80
CA ARG A 36 5.63 -2.48 -6.65
C ARG A 36 5.46 -1.72 -7.95
N THR A 37 6.57 -1.18 -8.44
CA THR A 37 6.72 -0.70 -9.82
C THR A 37 7.86 -1.44 -10.49
N ALA A 38 7.67 -1.90 -11.73
CA ALA A 38 8.72 -2.56 -12.50
C ALA A 38 9.81 -1.57 -12.94
N ILE A 39 11.05 -2.05 -12.96
CA ILE A 39 12.18 -1.36 -13.57
C ILE A 39 12.53 -2.11 -14.86
N GLY A 40 12.48 -1.42 -15.99
CA GLY A 40 12.91 -1.93 -17.28
C GLY A 40 14.29 -1.44 -17.68
N ASN A 41 14.93 -2.14 -18.62
CA ASN A 41 16.09 -1.69 -19.36
C ASN A 41 16.05 -2.24 -20.79
N ASP A 42 17.00 -1.82 -21.63
CA ASP A 42 17.06 -2.20 -23.04
C ASP A 42 17.42 -3.69 -23.27
N THR A 43 17.87 -4.40 -22.24
CA THR A 43 18.32 -5.81 -22.32
C THR A 43 17.29 -6.78 -21.75
N ASP A 44 16.72 -6.46 -20.58
CA ASP A 44 15.85 -7.37 -19.82
C ASP A 44 14.37 -6.94 -19.89
N ASP A 45 14.08 -5.85 -20.63
CA ASP A 45 12.77 -5.23 -20.73
C ASP A 45 12.22 -4.93 -19.33
N VAL A 46 10.97 -5.28 -19.03
CA VAL A 46 10.32 -5.04 -17.71
C VAL A 46 10.79 -5.99 -16.60
N ASN A 47 11.66 -6.95 -16.90
CA ASN A 47 12.13 -7.96 -15.95
C ASN A 47 13.48 -7.62 -15.28
N HIS A 48 14.02 -6.41 -15.52
CA HIS A 48 15.30 -6.01 -14.93
C HIS A 48 15.26 -5.93 -13.40
N GLY A 49 14.16 -5.46 -12.84
CA GLY A 49 13.98 -5.34 -11.40
C GLY A 49 12.66 -4.66 -11.05
N TYR A 50 12.54 -4.26 -9.80
CA TYR A 50 11.37 -3.54 -9.31
C TYR A 50 11.74 -2.62 -8.15
N LYS A 51 10.89 -1.65 -7.89
CA LYS A 51 10.93 -0.83 -6.69
C LYS A 51 9.75 -1.18 -5.81
N LEU A 52 10.00 -1.37 -4.52
CA LEU A 52 8.99 -1.42 -3.49
C LEU A 52 8.71 -0.01 -2.98
N HIS A 53 7.46 0.35 -2.91
CA HIS A 53 6.99 1.61 -2.33
C HIS A 53 6.17 1.30 -1.10
N LEU A 54 6.49 1.95 0.01
CA LEU A 54 5.82 1.82 1.28
C LEU A 54 5.30 3.19 1.68
N ILE A 55 4.01 3.30 1.94
CA ILE A 55 3.33 4.55 2.33
C ILE A 55 2.78 4.39 3.74
N TYR A 56 3.06 5.36 4.59
CA TYR A 56 2.68 5.38 6.00
C TYR A 56 1.63 6.44 6.30
N GLY A 57 0.84 6.22 7.33
CA GLY A 57 -0.08 7.21 7.87
C GLY A 57 -1.11 7.71 6.86
N ALA A 58 -1.53 6.85 5.94
CA ALA A 58 -2.47 7.19 4.90
C ALA A 58 -3.91 7.28 5.44
N THR A 59 -4.62 8.32 5.04
CA THR A 59 -6.04 8.51 5.33
C THR A 59 -6.77 8.84 4.04
N ALA A 60 -7.79 8.06 3.70
CA ALA A 60 -8.60 8.29 2.52
C ALA A 60 -9.53 9.49 2.72
N SER A 61 -9.59 10.35 1.70
CA SER A 61 -10.53 11.47 1.64
C SER A 61 -11.84 11.06 0.98
N PRO A 62 -12.98 11.73 1.29
CA PRO A 62 -14.22 11.52 0.56
C PRO A 62 -14.01 11.83 -0.92
N THR A 63 -14.37 10.88 -1.78
CA THR A 63 -14.37 11.07 -3.23
C THR A 63 -15.77 10.89 -3.77
N GLU A 64 -16.01 11.45 -4.94
CA GLU A 64 -17.24 11.24 -5.67
C GLU A 64 -17.30 9.79 -6.18
N LYS A 65 -18.42 9.11 -5.93
CA LYS A 65 -18.73 7.79 -6.48
C LYS A 65 -19.71 7.99 -7.63
N GLN A 66 -19.25 7.79 -8.85
CA GLN A 66 -20.11 7.88 -10.03
C GLN A 66 -20.81 6.54 -10.29
N HIS A 67 -22.11 6.60 -10.54
CA HIS A 67 -22.93 5.47 -10.92
C HIS A 67 -23.49 5.75 -12.32
N ASN A 68 -23.01 5.04 -13.32
CA ASN A 68 -23.51 5.15 -14.68
C ASN A 68 -24.64 4.16 -14.92
N SER A 69 -25.65 4.59 -15.68
CA SER A 69 -26.70 3.68 -16.15
C SER A 69 -26.16 2.74 -17.21
N PHE A 70 -26.65 1.51 -17.24
CA PHE A 70 -26.35 0.55 -18.30
C PHE A 70 -26.84 1.08 -19.66
N ASN A 71 -25.97 1.03 -20.66
CA ASN A 71 -26.26 1.26 -22.06
C ASN A 71 -25.66 0.10 -22.89
N ASP A 72 -25.77 0.18 -24.22
CA ASP A 72 -25.24 -0.84 -25.14
C ASP A 72 -23.70 -0.98 -25.11
N SER A 73 -23.00 -0.04 -24.49
CA SER A 73 -21.55 -0.06 -24.27
C SER A 73 -21.27 0.25 -22.79
N PRO A 74 -21.28 -0.73 -21.90
CA PRO A 74 -21.08 -0.50 -20.47
C PRO A 74 -19.64 -0.08 -20.19
N ASP A 75 -19.46 1.16 -19.71
CA ASP A 75 -18.19 1.64 -19.19
C ASP A 75 -18.04 1.27 -17.71
N VAL A 76 -16.88 0.69 -17.38
CA VAL A 76 -16.54 0.38 -16.00
C VAL A 76 -15.87 1.62 -15.36
N ASN A 77 -16.56 2.26 -14.43
CA ASN A 77 -15.98 3.33 -13.63
C ASN A 77 -15.07 2.75 -12.55
N PRO A 78 -13.77 3.07 -12.55
CA PRO A 78 -12.89 2.64 -11.48
C PRO A 78 -13.19 3.40 -10.18
N PHE A 79 -13.17 2.70 -9.05
CA PHE A 79 -13.13 3.35 -7.74
C PHE A 79 -11.76 3.99 -7.53
N SER A 80 -11.74 5.24 -7.12
CA SER A 80 -10.53 5.99 -6.80
C SER A 80 -10.70 6.74 -5.48
N TRP A 81 -9.59 6.96 -4.78
CA TRP A 81 -9.54 7.70 -3.53
C TRP A 81 -8.37 8.67 -3.55
N ASP A 82 -8.62 9.88 -3.11
CA ASP A 82 -7.54 10.78 -2.74
C ASP A 82 -7.05 10.43 -1.34
N VAL A 83 -5.74 10.40 -1.17
CA VAL A 83 -5.12 9.98 0.08
C VAL A 83 -4.19 11.08 0.59
N SER A 84 -4.38 11.48 1.84
CA SER A 84 -3.42 12.30 2.57
C SER A 84 -2.58 11.43 3.50
N THR A 85 -1.34 11.84 3.77
CA THR A 85 -0.42 11.09 4.62
C THR A 85 0.03 11.90 5.81
N THR A 86 0.28 11.22 6.94
CA THR A 86 0.94 11.78 8.11
C THR A 86 2.30 11.11 8.26
N PRO A 87 3.41 11.87 8.24
CA PRO A 87 4.75 11.31 8.38
C PRO A 87 4.94 10.56 9.71
N VAL A 88 5.74 9.49 9.68
CA VAL A 88 6.19 8.74 10.85
C VAL A 88 7.65 9.06 11.13
N SER A 89 8.06 8.92 12.39
CA SER A 89 9.43 9.24 12.82
C SER A 89 10.45 8.26 12.26
N VAL A 90 11.64 8.79 11.97
CA VAL A 90 12.82 8.03 11.51
C VAL A 90 14.01 8.46 12.34
N ALA A 91 14.69 7.52 12.99
CA ALA A 91 15.85 7.82 13.84
C ALA A 91 16.97 8.51 13.04
N GLY A 92 17.41 9.68 13.51
CA GLY A 92 18.47 10.46 12.87
C GLY A 92 18.10 11.19 11.58
N HIS A 93 16.83 11.17 11.18
CA HIS A 93 16.31 11.82 9.98
C HIS A 93 15.01 12.58 10.25
N ASN A 94 14.59 13.38 9.29
CA ASN A 94 13.25 13.97 9.33
C ASN A 94 12.18 12.89 9.18
N PRO A 95 10.99 13.08 9.78
CA PRO A 95 9.86 12.17 9.58
C PRO A 95 9.53 11.99 8.10
N THR A 96 9.11 10.78 7.73
CA THR A 96 8.71 10.45 6.35
C THR A 96 7.38 9.73 6.30
N ALA A 97 6.66 9.93 5.22
CA ALA A 97 5.44 9.19 4.90
C ALA A 97 5.67 8.13 3.80
N SER A 98 6.87 8.07 3.23
CA SER A 98 7.17 7.12 2.14
C SER A 98 8.59 6.58 2.23
N ILE A 99 8.73 5.30 1.86
CA ILE A 99 10.02 4.63 1.64
C ILE A 99 9.99 3.99 0.26
N GLU A 100 11.11 4.08 -0.45
CA GLU A 100 11.34 3.40 -1.72
C GLU A 100 12.56 2.47 -1.56
N ILE A 101 12.43 1.23 -2.01
CA ILE A 101 13.49 0.22 -1.99
C ILE A 101 13.70 -0.30 -3.39
N ASP A 102 14.91 -0.18 -3.89
CA ASP A 102 15.31 -0.60 -5.23
C ASP A 102 15.88 -2.03 -5.17
N SER A 103 15.20 -2.99 -5.80
CA SER A 103 15.58 -4.41 -5.79
C SER A 103 16.92 -4.67 -6.50
N THR A 104 17.35 -3.79 -7.40
CA THR A 104 18.62 -3.93 -8.12
C THR A 104 19.83 -3.56 -7.27
N LYS A 105 19.62 -2.88 -6.14
CA LYS A 105 20.67 -2.39 -5.22
C LYS A 105 20.61 -3.05 -3.84
N ALA A 106 19.43 -3.48 -3.42
CA ALA A 106 19.22 -4.12 -2.12
C ALA A 106 19.77 -5.55 -2.10
N ASP A 107 20.20 -6.03 -0.92
CA ASP A 107 20.55 -7.42 -0.71
C ASP A 107 19.33 -8.33 -0.95
N PRO A 108 19.39 -9.31 -1.88
CA PRO A 108 18.23 -10.12 -2.24
C PRO A 108 17.65 -10.94 -1.09
N THR A 109 18.49 -11.42 -0.17
CA THR A 109 18.06 -12.23 0.97
C THR A 109 17.27 -11.38 1.98
N LYS A 110 17.77 -10.16 2.24
CA LYS A 110 17.11 -9.21 3.14
C LYS A 110 15.85 -8.65 2.53
N LEU A 111 15.87 -8.36 1.24
CA LEU A 111 14.69 -7.93 0.51
C LEU A 111 13.57 -8.99 0.57
N LYS A 112 13.94 -10.28 0.38
CA LYS A 112 12.99 -11.39 0.52
C LYS A 112 12.41 -11.48 1.93
N ALA A 113 13.23 -11.32 2.97
CA ALA A 113 12.78 -11.32 4.35
C ALA A 113 11.80 -10.15 4.63
N LEU A 114 12.06 -8.97 4.07
CA LEU A 114 11.14 -7.83 4.17
C LEU A 114 9.82 -8.10 3.42
N GLU A 115 9.88 -8.70 2.24
CA GLU A 115 8.68 -9.07 1.48
C GLU A 115 7.81 -10.09 2.21
N ASP A 116 8.43 -11.06 2.91
CA ASP A 116 7.71 -12.03 3.74
C ASP A 116 6.97 -11.36 4.91
N ILE A 117 7.48 -10.24 5.42
CA ILE A 117 6.78 -9.41 6.42
C ILE A 117 5.64 -8.62 5.77
N LEU A 118 5.89 -8.00 4.62
CA LEU A 118 4.92 -7.14 3.93
C LEU A 118 3.70 -7.91 3.40
N TYR A 119 3.93 -9.09 2.87
CA TYR A 119 2.88 -9.90 2.21
C TYR A 119 2.40 -11.07 3.06
N GLY A 120 3.06 -11.30 4.19
CA GLY A 120 2.77 -12.44 5.04
C GLY A 120 3.39 -13.75 4.56
N SER A 121 3.32 -14.76 5.41
CA SER A 121 3.80 -16.11 5.16
C SER A 121 2.85 -17.10 5.84
N ASP A 122 3.08 -18.40 5.64
CA ASP A 122 2.31 -19.46 6.33
C ASP A 122 2.38 -19.39 7.87
N LYS A 123 3.32 -18.60 8.40
CA LYS A 123 3.61 -18.49 9.84
C LYS A 123 3.27 -17.13 10.44
N ALA A 124 3.07 -16.11 9.62
CA ALA A 124 2.85 -14.73 10.08
C ALA A 124 1.95 -13.95 9.13
N GLU A 125 1.06 -13.15 9.69
CA GLU A 125 0.21 -12.24 8.93
C GLU A 125 1.02 -11.09 8.32
N ALA A 126 0.53 -10.56 7.21
CA ALA A 126 1.09 -9.38 6.54
C ALA A 126 1.04 -8.15 7.46
N ARG A 127 2.10 -7.38 7.49
CA ARG A 127 2.18 -6.09 8.21
C ARG A 127 3.12 -5.12 7.53
N LEU A 128 2.96 -3.84 7.82
CA LEU A 128 3.86 -2.79 7.36
C LEU A 128 4.83 -2.42 8.49
N PRO A 129 6.13 -2.83 8.41
CA PRO A 129 7.12 -2.48 9.41
C PRO A 129 7.45 -0.98 9.37
N LEU A 130 7.79 -0.40 10.52
CA LEU A 130 8.19 1.00 10.63
C LEU A 130 9.57 1.26 10.00
N PRO A 131 9.91 2.50 9.63
CA PRO A 131 11.17 2.83 8.96
C PRO A 131 12.41 2.35 9.68
N ASP A 132 12.47 2.46 11.01
CA ASP A 132 13.64 2.02 11.80
C ASP A 132 13.81 0.50 11.78
N GLU A 133 12.73 -0.26 11.79
CA GLU A 133 12.75 -1.72 11.62
C GLU A 133 13.27 -2.11 10.23
N ILE A 134 12.81 -1.41 9.18
CA ILE A 134 13.30 -1.62 7.81
C ILE A 134 14.79 -1.32 7.72
N ALA A 135 15.24 -0.21 8.30
CA ALA A 135 16.65 0.13 8.33
C ALA A 135 17.51 -0.95 9.01
N GLN A 136 17.01 -1.56 10.10
CA GLN A 136 17.70 -2.66 10.77
C GLN A 136 17.72 -3.93 9.92
N LEU A 137 16.59 -4.29 9.29
CA LEU A 137 16.49 -5.46 8.42
C LEU A 137 17.41 -5.35 7.20
N MET A 138 17.55 -4.15 6.64
CA MET A 138 18.29 -3.90 5.40
C MET A 138 19.76 -3.56 5.61
N LYS A 139 20.23 -3.32 6.87
CA LYS A 139 21.66 -3.10 7.16
C LYS A 139 22.52 -4.27 6.70
N ALA A 140 23.68 -3.97 6.12
CA ALA A 140 24.69 -4.98 5.79
C ALA A 140 25.15 -5.68 7.08
N SER A 141 25.39 -7.01 7.00
CA SER A 141 25.96 -7.76 8.11
C SER A 141 27.41 -7.33 8.26
N GLY A 142 27.70 -6.46 9.23
CA GLY A 142 29.08 -5.97 9.47
C GLY A 142 29.24 -4.46 9.66
N ASP A 143 28.13 -3.68 9.61
CA ASP A 143 28.10 -2.26 9.97
C ASP A 143 27.51 -2.04 11.36
#